data_058cb45a7ddfee1d0160e74e24c52154
#
_entry.id   058cb45a7ddfee1d0160e74e24c52154
#
_cell.length_a   1.000
_cell.length_b   1.000
_cell.length_c   1.000
_cell.angle_alpha   90.00
_cell.angle_beta   90.00
_cell.angle_gamma   90.00
#
_symmetry.space_group_name_H-M   'P 1'
#
loop_
_entity.id
_entity.type
_entity.pdbx_description
1 polymer ?
#
loop_
_entity_poly.entity_id
_entity_poly.type
_entity_poly.pdbx_seq_one_letter_code
_entity_poly.pdbx_strand_id
1 'polypeptide(L)'
;DDRRLRFWKRVGFVENGADEWGEPLMLLPPADPVPFTVEVLEDPDDWQLRKLENGFKRETGEDVLTSSQQKRLQQAVKEGSITFFIAKRGYRAVGMCSVAAYYSTFSCANTGVYEDFYIEPAFRGKGIARKLAEAAQRWCQEHGIASLTVCCAPCDEAMYRALGFDTDLGKTLAH
;
A
#
# COMPACT_ATOMS: atom_id res chain seq x y z
N ASP A 1 -12.55 24.05 -9.31
CA ASP A 1 -13.87 24.70 -9.23
C ASP A 1 -14.86 23.79 -8.50
N ASP A 2 -15.29 24.23 -7.31
CA ASP A 2 -16.20 23.51 -6.41
C ASP A 2 -17.54 23.11 -7.09
N ARG A 3 -17.99 23.82 -8.12
CA ARG A 3 -19.20 23.49 -8.89
C ARG A 3 -19.03 22.22 -9.73
N ARG A 4 -17.85 22.02 -10.35
CA ARG A 4 -17.54 20.82 -11.14
C ARG A 4 -17.46 19.59 -10.24
N LEU A 5 -16.79 19.71 -9.11
CA LEU A 5 -16.69 18.61 -8.13
C LEU A 5 -18.06 18.20 -7.60
N ARG A 6 -18.92 19.16 -7.25
CA ARG A 6 -20.30 18.87 -6.81
C ARG A 6 -21.13 18.17 -7.89
N PHE A 7 -20.95 18.55 -9.16
CA PHE A 7 -21.62 17.87 -10.27
C PHE A 7 -21.18 16.39 -10.34
N TRP A 8 -19.87 16.12 -10.36
CA TRP A 8 -19.36 14.76 -10.46
C TRP A 8 -19.77 13.90 -9.28
N LYS A 9 -19.72 14.42 -8.05
CA LYS A 9 -20.22 13.72 -6.85
C LYS A 9 -21.71 13.38 -6.95
N ARG A 10 -22.53 14.28 -7.49
CA ARG A 10 -23.97 14.03 -7.65
C ARG A 10 -24.26 12.89 -8.64
N VAL A 11 -23.47 12.70 -9.67
CA VAL A 11 -23.64 11.61 -10.63
C VAL A 11 -22.87 10.34 -10.27
N GLY A 12 -22.42 10.24 -9.00
CA GLY A 12 -21.88 9.01 -8.44
C GLY A 12 -20.37 8.88 -8.50
N PHE A 13 -19.64 9.89 -8.97
CA PHE A 13 -18.17 9.89 -8.89
C PHE A 13 -17.70 10.17 -7.47
N VAL A 14 -16.58 9.54 -7.09
CA VAL A 14 -15.89 9.77 -5.82
C VAL A 14 -14.48 10.28 -6.09
N GLU A 15 -13.95 11.05 -5.14
CA GLU A 15 -12.56 11.49 -5.22
C GLU A 15 -11.61 10.31 -5.10
N ASN A 16 -10.58 10.26 -5.92
CA ASN A 16 -9.59 9.19 -5.98
C ASN A 16 -8.15 9.73 -6.02
N GLY A 17 -7.83 10.62 -5.10
CA GLY A 17 -6.54 11.31 -5.03
C GLY A 17 -6.49 12.55 -5.92
N ALA A 18 -5.29 13.00 -6.24
CA ALA A 18 -5.04 14.17 -7.07
C ALA A 18 -4.05 13.85 -8.21
N ASP A 19 -4.09 14.65 -9.27
CA ASP A 19 -3.12 14.59 -10.35
C ASP A 19 -1.79 15.29 -9.99
N GLU A 20 -0.89 15.41 -10.96
CA GLU A 20 0.42 16.03 -10.78
C GLU A 20 0.37 17.55 -10.51
N TRP A 21 -0.77 18.19 -10.78
CA TRP A 21 -1.02 19.61 -10.51
C TRP A 21 -1.84 19.85 -9.24
N GLY A 22 -2.17 18.78 -8.49
CA GLY A 22 -2.97 18.85 -7.27
C GLY A 22 -4.49 18.92 -7.51
N GLU A 23 -4.96 18.75 -8.76
CA GLU A 23 -6.39 18.75 -9.07
C GLU A 23 -7.02 17.39 -8.70
N PRO A 24 -8.23 17.38 -8.09
CA PRO A 24 -8.86 16.15 -7.67
C PRO A 24 -9.21 15.23 -8.84
N LEU A 25 -8.75 14.00 -8.76
CA LEU A 25 -9.15 12.94 -9.68
C LEU A 25 -10.50 12.37 -9.25
N MET A 26 -11.43 12.28 -10.19
CA MET A 26 -12.76 11.73 -9.96
C MET A 26 -12.88 10.35 -10.60
N LEU A 27 -13.33 9.38 -9.84
CA LEU A 27 -13.57 8.00 -10.31
C LEU A 27 -15.04 7.64 -10.13
N LEU A 28 -15.66 7.07 -11.16
CA LEU A 28 -16.96 6.40 -11.03
C LEU A 28 -16.70 4.96 -10.57
N PRO A 29 -17.07 4.59 -9.32
CA PRO A 29 -16.90 3.22 -8.85
C PRO A 29 -17.76 2.29 -9.72
N PRO A 30 -17.25 1.11 -10.12
CA PRO A 30 -18.07 0.17 -10.88
C PRO A 30 -19.28 -0.31 -10.05
N ALA A 31 -20.41 -0.46 -10.68
CA ALA A 31 -21.67 -0.87 -10.06
C ALA A 31 -21.66 -2.33 -9.56
N ASP A 32 -20.89 -3.21 -10.24
CA ASP A 32 -20.88 -4.62 -9.92
C ASP A 32 -19.82 -5.02 -8.89
N PRO A 33 -20.11 -5.96 -7.99
CA PRO A 33 -19.16 -6.46 -7.00
C PRO A 33 -18.12 -7.41 -7.64
N VAL A 34 -17.20 -6.86 -8.43
CA VAL A 34 -16.03 -7.64 -8.85
C VAL A 34 -15.18 -7.88 -7.62
N PRO A 35 -14.87 -9.14 -7.27
CA PRO A 35 -14.07 -9.45 -6.09
C PRO A 35 -12.66 -8.87 -6.23
N PHE A 36 -12.11 -8.43 -5.10
CA PHE A 36 -10.71 -8.04 -5.02
C PHE A 36 -9.84 -9.29 -4.86
N THR A 37 -8.76 -9.35 -5.62
CA THR A 37 -7.67 -10.32 -5.44
C THR A 37 -6.44 -9.62 -4.90
N VAL A 38 -5.58 -10.36 -4.22
CA VAL A 38 -4.25 -9.87 -3.82
C VAL A 38 -3.23 -10.85 -4.37
N GLU A 39 -2.23 -10.34 -5.03
CA GLU A 39 -1.13 -11.10 -5.61
C GLU A 39 0.22 -10.49 -5.22
N VAL A 40 1.27 -11.30 -5.21
CA VAL A 40 2.65 -10.82 -5.12
C VAL A 40 3.03 -10.19 -6.46
N LEU A 41 3.70 -9.05 -6.41
CA LEU A 41 4.21 -8.39 -7.62
C LEU A 41 5.36 -9.20 -8.20
N GLU A 42 5.18 -9.69 -9.42
CA GLU A 42 6.21 -10.43 -10.15
C GLU A 42 7.05 -9.51 -11.07
N ASP A 43 6.41 -8.54 -11.70
CA ASP A 43 7.06 -7.58 -12.60
C ASP A 43 7.33 -6.24 -11.90
N PRO A 44 8.59 -5.94 -11.54
CA PRO A 44 8.93 -4.67 -10.90
C PRO A 44 8.81 -3.46 -11.85
N ASP A 45 8.66 -3.68 -13.15
CA ASP A 45 8.44 -2.64 -14.15
C ASP A 45 6.94 -2.32 -14.35
N ASP A 46 6.03 -3.00 -13.62
CA ASP A 46 4.58 -2.73 -13.71
C ASP A 46 4.29 -1.26 -13.35
N TRP A 47 3.76 -0.55 -14.34
CA TRP A 47 3.40 0.87 -14.21
C TRP A 47 2.35 1.12 -13.12
N GLN A 48 1.58 0.11 -12.75
CA GLN A 48 0.56 0.22 -11.72
C GLN A 48 1.18 0.32 -10.32
N LEU A 49 2.32 -0.35 -10.06
CA LEU A 49 3.09 -0.15 -8.84
C LEU A 49 3.50 1.31 -8.71
N ARG A 50 4.13 1.87 -9.75
CA ARG A 50 4.52 3.29 -9.74
C ARG A 50 3.36 4.24 -9.49
N LYS A 51 2.19 3.93 -10.06
CA LYS A 51 0.97 4.72 -9.85
C LYS A 51 0.55 4.70 -8.38
N LEU A 52 0.54 3.52 -7.74
CA LEU A 52 0.18 3.36 -6.34
C LEU A 52 1.20 4.02 -5.41
N GLU A 53 2.49 3.83 -5.65
CA GLU A 53 3.58 4.49 -4.93
C GLU A 53 3.45 6.02 -4.98
N ASN A 54 3.24 6.57 -6.15
CA ASN A 54 3.04 8.01 -6.30
C ASN A 54 1.75 8.50 -5.61
N GLY A 55 0.70 7.67 -5.56
CA GLY A 55 -0.50 7.94 -4.80
C GLY A 55 -0.23 8.01 -3.30
N PHE A 56 0.52 7.04 -2.77
CA PHE A 56 0.96 6.97 -1.38
C PHE A 56 1.78 8.22 -1.00
N LYS A 57 2.81 8.53 -1.77
CA LYS A 57 3.68 9.68 -1.50
C LYS A 57 2.94 11.02 -1.49
N ARG A 58 2.02 11.23 -2.42
CA ARG A 58 1.19 12.45 -2.42
C ARG A 58 0.32 12.55 -1.17
N GLU A 59 -0.23 11.43 -0.70
CA GLU A 59 -1.07 11.41 0.49
C GLU A 59 -0.28 11.68 1.77
N THR A 60 0.98 11.24 1.83
CA THR A 60 1.90 11.52 2.94
C THR A 60 2.58 12.89 2.83
N GLY A 61 2.33 13.64 1.76
CA GLY A 61 2.94 14.95 1.51
C GLY A 61 4.39 14.89 1.03
N GLU A 62 4.80 13.75 0.50
CA GLU A 62 6.12 13.53 -0.07
C GLU A 62 6.15 13.75 -1.58
N ASP A 63 7.34 14.05 -2.10
CA ASP A 63 7.58 14.12 -3.54
C ASP A 63 7.41 12.73 -4.19
N VAL A 64 6.82 12.72 -5.39
CA VAL A 64 6.71 11.50 -6.19
C VAL A 64 8.07 10.94 -6.58
N LEU A 65 8.12 9.64 -6.84
CA LEU A 65 9.37 8.95 -7.19
C LEU A 65 10.05 9.58 -8.42
N THR A 66 11.29 10.01 -8.24
CA THR A 66 12.17 10.36 -9.36
C THR A 66 12.53 9.11 -10.16
N SER A 67 12.97 9.27 -11.40
CA SER A 67 13.40 8.13 -12.24
C SER A 67 14.54 7.31 -11.61
N SER A 68 15.43 7.96 -10.84
CA SER A 68 16.52 7.24 -10.15
C SER A 68 16.02 6.44 -8.94
N GLN A 69 15.04 6.97 -8.18
CA GLN A 69 14.40 6.25 -7.08
C GLN A 69 13.60 5.07 -7.60
N GLN A 70 12.86 5.25 -8.69
CA GLN A 70 12.12 4.16 -9.33
C GLN A 70 13.05 3.01 -9.75
N LYS A 71 14.19 3.31 -10.37
CA LYS A 71 15.15 2.27 -10.75
C LYS A 71 15.72 1.52 -9.54
N ARG A 72 15.99 2.22 -8.42
CA ARG A 72 16.44 1.57 -7.18
C ARG A 72 15.34 0.68 -6.57
N LEU A 73 14.09 1.14 -6.58
CA LEU A 73 12.94 0.34 -6.12
C LEU A 73 12.79 -0.93 -6.96
N GLN A 74 12.83 -0.81 -8.28
CA GLN A 74 12.79 -1.95 -9.21
C GLN A 74 13.92 -2.95 -8.95
N GLN A 75 15.12 -2.46 -8.68
CA GLN A 75 16.26 -3.30 -8.34
C GLN A 75 16.05 -4.02 -7.01
N ALA A 76 15.58 -3.34 -5.98
CA ALA A 76 15.28 -3.92 -4.67
C ALA A 76 14.21 -5.03 -4.75
N VAL A 77 13.18 -4.84 -5.58
CA VAL A 77 12.17 -5.89 -5.86
C VAL A 77 12.80 -7.08 -6.57
N LYS A 78 13.63 -6.87 -7.61
CA LYS A 78 14.35 -7.94 -8.33
C LYS A 78 15.27 -8.74 -7.43
N GLU A 79 15.92 -8.09 -6.47
CA GLU A 79 16.83 -8.71 -5.51
C GLU A 79 16.10 -9.40 -4.34
N GLY A 80 14.78 -9.23 -4.25
CA GLY A 80 13.98 -9.77 -3.15
C GLY A 80 14.18 -9.06 -1.81
N SER A 81 14.77 -7.85 -1.80
CA SER A 81 14.94 -7.04 -0.59
C SER A 81 13.62 -6.47 -0.08
N ILE A 82 12.65 -6.32 -0.99
CA ILE A 82 11.29 -5.89 -0.70
C ILE A 82 10.31 -6.67 -1.58
N THR A 83 9.21 -7.10 -1.00
CA THR A 83 8.12 -7.81 -1.70
C THR A 83 6.85 -6.99 -1.64
N PHE A 84 6.27 -6.68 -2.79
CA PHE A 84 5.00 -5.97 -2.88
C PHE A 84 3.82 -6.92 -3.03
N PHE A 85 2.72 -6.58 -2.39
CA PHE A 85 1.42 -7.21 -2.50
C PHE A 85 0.46 -6.21 -3.15
N ILE A 86 -0.13 -6.59 -4.27
CA ILE A 86 -0.98 -5.71 -5.06
C ILE A 86 -2.43 -6.19 -4.98
N ALA A 87 -3.31 -5.35 -4.47
CA ALA A 87 -4.74 -5.58 -4.53
C ALA A 87 -5.27 -5.14 -5.88
N LYS A 88 -5.92 -6.06 -6.59
CA LYS A 88 -6.49 -5.82 -7.91
C LYS A 88 -8.01 -5.98 -7.90
N ARG A 89 -8.66 -5.20 -8.76
CA ARG A 89 -10.04 -5.39 -9.18
C ARG A 89 -10.07 -5.64 -10.68
N GLY A 90 -10.22 -6.90 -11.08
CA GLY A 90 -9.91 -7.31 -12.44
C GLY A 90 -8.44 -7.00 -12.76
N TYR A 91 -8.20 -6.24 -13.83
CA TYR A 91 -6.83 -5.87 -14.22
C TYR A 91 -6.29 -4.61 -13.56
N ARG A 92 -7.10 -3.89 -12.78
CA ARG A 92 -6.72 -2.62 -12.18
C ARG A 92 -6.18 -2.83 -10.78
N ALA A 93 -4.94 -2.40 -10.55
CA ALA A 93 -4.38 -2.26 -9.21
C ALA A 93 -5.04 -1.06 -8.48
N VAL A 94 -5.51 -1.31 -7.27
CA VAL A 94 -6.28 -0.35 -6.44
C VAL A 94 -5.71 -0.18 -5.04
N GLY A 95 -4.72 -0.97 -4.67
CA GLY A 95 -4.03 -0.87 -3.39
C GLY A 95 -2.79 -1.72 -3.37
N MET A 96 -1.91 -1.43 -2.44
CA MET A 96 -0.66 -2.14 -2.22
C MET A 96 -0.26 -2.15 -0.75
N CYS A 97 0.64 -3.04 -0.42
CA CYS A 97 1.53 -2.98 0.73
C CYS A 97 2.83 -3.67 0.38
N SER A 98 3.86 -3.46 1.17
CA SER A 98 5.14 -4.14 1.00
C SER A 98 5.63 -4.79 2.30
N VAL A 99 6.56 -5.72 2.16
CA VAL A 99 7.33 -6.33 3.24
C VAL A 99 8.81 -6.23 2.89
N ALA A 100 9.56 -5.48 3.68
CA ALA A 100 11.02 -5.48 3.66
C ALA A 100 11.52 -6.49 4.68
N ALA A 101 12.29 -7.49 4.23
CA ALA A 101 12.81 -8.56 5.10
C ALA A 101 14.29 -8.35 5.44
N TYR A 102 14.66 -8.61 6.68
CA TYR A 102 16.05 -8.55 7.14
C TYR A 102 16.32 -9.60 8.22
N TYR A 103 17.58 -9.93 8.41
CA TYR A 103 17.99 -10.83 9.51
C TYR A 103 18.13 -10.06 10.82
N SER A 104 17.40 -10.49 11.85
CA SER A 104 17.50 -9.93 13.19
C SER A 104 18.41 -10.78 14.06
N THR A 105 19.49 -10.18 14.58
CA THR A 105 20.39 -10.86 15.54
C THR A 105 19.71 -11.05 16.90
N PHE A 106 18.71 -10.27 17.23
CA PHE A 106 17.93 -10.40 18.46
C PHE A 106 17.11 -11.71 18.49
N SER A 107 16.38 -11.99 17.40
CA SER A 107 15.59 -13.22 17.27
C SER A 107 16.38 -14.36 16.63
N CYS A 108 17.60 -14.09 16.10
CA CYS A 108 18.36 -15.03 15.27
C CYS A 108 17.54 -15.61 14.11
N ALA A 109 16.68 -14.78 13.50
CA ALA A 109 15.77 -15.16 12.44
C ALA A 109 15.50 -13.99 11.49
N ASN A 110 14.97 -14.29 10.31
CA ASN A 110 14.45 -13.27 9.41
C ASN A 110 13.21 -12.63 10.02
N THR A 111 13.16 -11.30 9.98
CA THR A 111 12.00 -10.49 10.38
C THR A 111 11.61 -9.58 9.24
N GLY A 112 10.38 -9.08 9.25
CA GLY A 112 9.85 -8.20 8.22
C GLY A 112 9.30 -6.90 8.80
N VAL A 113 9.35 -5.86 7.98
CA VAL A 113 8.64 -4.60 8.22
C VAL A 113 7.55 -4.47 7.17
N TYR A 114 6.33 -4.23 7.62
CA TYR A 114 5.18 -3.92 6.76
C TYR A 114 5.20 -2.43 6.44
N GLU A 115 5.29 -2.09 5.16
CA GLU A 115 5.50 -0.71 4.69
C GLU A 115 4.61 -0.40 3.48
N ASP A 116 4.65 0.84 3.01
CA ASP A 116 4.02 1.34 1.77
C ASP A 116 2.55 0.95 1.62
N PHE A 117 1.83 0.97 2.74
CA PHE A 117 0.41 0.60 2.74
C PHE A 117 -0.44 1.72 2.15
N TYR A 118 -1.04 1.45 1.00
CA TYR A 118 -1.89 2.40 0.31
C TYR A 118 -3.08 1.73 -0.37
N ILE A 119 -4.23 2.37 -0.28
CA ILE A 119 -5.44 2.01 -1.03
C ILE A 119 -6.01 3.28 -1.65
N GLU A 120 -6.26 3.25 -2.96
CA GLU A 120 -6.91 4.37 -3.64
C GLU A 120 -8.20 4.78 -2.89
N PRO A 121 -8.43 6.07 -2.62
CA PRO A 121 -9.53 6.55 -1.77
C PRO A 121 -10.91 5.98 -2.13
N ALA A 122 -11.22 5.85 -3.43
CA ALA A 122 -12.48 5.31 -3.92
C ALA A 122 -12.72 3.82 -3.57
N PHE A 123 -11.68 3.10 -3.15
CA PHE A 123 -11.75 1.67 -2.83
C PHE A 123 -11.58 1.37 -1.34
N ARG A 124 -11.44 2.39 -0.50
CA ARG A 124 -11.37 2.24 0.97
C ARG A 124 -12.70 1.76 1.55
N GLY A 125 -12.63 1.19 2.76
CA GLY A 125 -13.83 0.68 3.45
C GLY A 125 -14.45 -0.58 2.83
N LYS A 126 -13.75 -1.26 1.91
CA LYS A 126 -14.24 -2.45 1.17
C LYS A 126 -13.51 -3.75 1.54
N GLY A 127 -12.80 -3.77 2.67
CA GLY A 127 -12.09 -4.95 3.17
C GLY A 127 -10.73 -5.22 2.50
N ILE A 128 -10.24 -4.33 1.61
CA ILE A 128 -8.96 -4.51 0.89
C ILE A 128 -7.78 -4.50 1.86
N ALA A 129 -7.80 -3.61 2.88
CA ALA A 129 -6.76 -3.52 3.89
C ALA A 129 -6.50 -4.88 4.56
N ARG A 130 -7.58 -5.55 4.98
CA ARG A 130 -7.50 -6.87 5.61
C ARG A 130 -6.91 -7.91 4.67
N LYS A 131 -7.35 -7.94 3.41
CA LYS A 131 -6.82 -8.87 2.40
C LYS A 131 -5.33 -8.68 2.13
N LEU A 132 -4.86 -7.43 2.08
CA LEU A 132 -3.44 -7.09 1.91
C LEU A 132 -2.63 -7.57 3.13
N ALA A 133 -3.08 -7.25 4.35
CA ALA A 133 -2.40 -7.67 5.57
C ALA A 133 -2.36 -9.20 5.70
N GLU A 134 -3.47 -9.89 5.44
CA GLU A 134 -3.54 -11.36 5.45
C GLU A 134 -2.61 -11.99 4.41
N ALA A 135 -2.49 -11.41 3.23
CA ALA A 135 -1.58 -11.90 2.19
C ALA A 135 -0.12 -11.73 2.60
N ALA A 136 0.25 -10.57 3.14
CA ALA A 136 1.59 -10.31 3.65
C ALA A 136 1.95 -11.24 4.83
N GLN A 137 1.05 -11.42 5.79
CA GLN A 137 1.25 -12.30 6.93
C GLN A 137 1.43 -13.77 6.50
N ARG A 138 0.60 -14.25 5.56
CA ARG A 138 0.72 -15.60 5.00
C ARG A 138 2.04 -15.79 4.28
N TRP A 139 2.42 -14.85 3.45
CA TRP A 139 3.70 -14.88 2.75
C TRP A 139 4.88 -14.93 3.73
N CYS A 140 4.83 -14.14 4.81
CA CYS A 140 5.84 -14.18 5.88
C CYS A 140 5.96 -15.57 6.50
N GLN A 141 4.83 -16.23 6.79
CA GLN A 141 4.82 -17.59 7.35
C GLN A 141 5.43 -18.61 6.37
N GLU A 142 5.08 -18.52 5.10
CA GLU A 142 5.58 -19.41 4.04
C GLU A 142 7.08 -19.22 3.77
N HIS A 143 7.63 -18.02 4.03
CA HIS A 143 9.03 -17.66 3.77
C HIS A 143 9.90 -17.64 5.05
N GLY A 144 9.38 -18.17 6.16
CA GLY A 144 10.15 -18.28 7.40
C GLY A 144 10.48 -16.93 8.06
N ILE A 145 9.66 -15.90 7.83
CA ILE A 145 9.74 -14.62 8.53
C ILE A 145 9.12 -14.77 9.91
N ALA A 146 9.96 -14.70 10.95
CA ALA A 146 9.56 -15.01 12.31
C ALA A 146 8.62 -13.96 12.94
N SER A 147 8.71 -12.72 12.51
CA SER A 147 7.84 -11.62 12.96
C SER A 147 7.66 -10.59 11.87
N LEU A 148 6.48 -9.99 11.81
CA LEU A 148 6.16 -8.86 10.94
C LEU A 148 5.78 -7.67 11.81
N THR A 149 6.45 -6.56 11.64
CA THR A 149 6.24 -5.33 12.41
C THR A 149 5.74 -4.20 11.51
N VAL A 150 5.12 -3.19 12.08
CA VAL A 150 4.74 -1.95 11.38
C VAL A 150 5.11 -0.76 12.25
N CYS A 151 5.65 0.29 11.64
CA CYS A 151 5.78 1.59 12.27
C CYS A 151 4.63 2.47 11.79
N CYS A 152 3.81 2.98 12.69
CA CYS A 152 2.64 3.78 12.32
C CYS A 152 2.53 5.06 13.13
N ALA A 153 1.85 6.05 12.56
CA ALA A 153 1.48 7.24 13.30
C ALA A 153 0.40 6.90 14.36
N PRO A 154 0.33 7.63 15.47
CA PRO A 154 -0.69 7.36 16.49
C PRO A 154 -2.13 7.39 16.01
N CYS A 155 -2.44 8.18 14.96
CA CYS A 155 -3.76 8.23 14.35
C CYS A 155 -4.15 6.94 13.59
N ASP A 156 -3.16 6.15 13.14
CA ASP A 156 -3.35 4.94 12.35
C ASP A 156 -3.28 3.66 13.20
N GLU A 157 -2.90 3.77 14.47
CA GLU A 157 -2.70 2.62 15.37
C GLU A 157 -3.95 1.72 15.44
N ALA A 158 -5.13 2.31 15.60
CA ALA A 158 -6.38 1.54 15.68
C ALA A 158 -6.65 0.71 14.40
N MET A 159 -6.28 1.25 13.24
CA MET A 159 -6.40 0.55 11.96
C MET A 159 -5.44 -0.65 11.92
N TYR A 160 -4.17 -0.46 12.27
CA TYR A 160 -3.18 -1.56 12.25
C TYR A 160 -3.50 -2.64 13.29
N ARG A 161 -3.98 -2.27 14.47
CA ARG A 161 -4.48 -3.25 15.45
C ARG A 161 -5.62 -4.10 14.90
N ALA A 162 -6.55 -3.49 14.16
CA ALA A 162 -7.64 -4.22 13.48
C ALA A 162 -7.15 -5.13 12.33
N LEU A 163 -5.92 -4.95 11.85
CA LEU A 163 -5.25 -5.79 10.85
C LEU A 163 -4.37 -6.89 11.48
N GLY A 164 -4.31 -6.97 12.83
CA GLY A 164 -3.58 -8.00 13.55
C GLY A 164 -2.20 -7.59 14.08
N PHE A 165 -1.84 -6.30 14.00
CA PHE A 165 -0.63 -5.76 14.64
C PHE A 165 -0.97 -5.29 16.06
N ASP A 166 -1.13 -6.19 17.00
CA ASP A 166 -1.70 -5.93 18.33
C ASP A 166 -0.68 -5.74 19.45
N THR A 167 0.60 -6.08 19.20
CA THR A 167 1.68 -6.01 20.18
C THR A 167 2.47 -4.73 20.05
N ASP A 168 2.53 -3.94 21.12
CA ASP A 168 3.38 -2.75 21.18
C ASP A 168 4.84 -3.17 21.45
N LEU A 169 5.76 -2.80 20.56
CA LEU A 169 7.19 -3.11 20.64
C LEU A 169 8.04 -1.92 21.11
N GLY A 170 7.43 -0.80 21.46
CA GLY A 170 8.13 0.42 21.89
C GLY A 170 8.19 1.51 20.82
N LYS A 171 9.15 2.42 20.95
CA LYS A 171 9.28 3.60 20.08
C LYS A 171 10.42 3.44 19.09
N THR A 172 10.17 3.80 17.84
CA THR A 172 11.20 3.99 16.83
C THR A 172 11.73 5.42 16.92
N LEU A 173 13.04 5.58 16.90
CA LEU A 173 13.73 6.87 16.90
C LEU A 173 14.56 6.99 15.62
N ALA A 174 14.53 8.15 15.00
CA ALA A 174 15.36 8.52 13.86
C ALA A 174 16.29 9.68 14.27
N HIS A 175 17.44 9.85 13.57
CA HIS A 175 18.36 10.97 13.75
C HIS A 175 18.37 11.86 12.53
#